data_649b061371f70c4458a208bbbc5786c0
#
_entry.id   649b061371f70c4458a208bbbc5786c0
#
_cell.length_a   1.000
_cell.length_b   1.000
_cell.length_c   1.000
_cell.angle_alpha   90.00
_cell.angle_beta   90.00
_cell.angle_gamma   90.00
#
_symmetry.space_group_name_H-M   'P 1'
#
loop_
_entity.id
_entity.type
_entity.pdbx_description
1 polymer ?
#
loop_
_entity_poly.entity_id
_entity_poly.type
_entity_poly.pdbx_seq_one_letter_code
_entity_poly.pdbx_strand_id
1 'polypeptide(L)'
;MSQITVEKTAEDSASKSLRVTVPVDRVREAEAKAVQYYAKRARLPGFRPGKAPEAVVRKRFNDAIRQTMLEELLREGWETAKTSESLKPIADPSVRNLKFEEGSPIEFDLLVEVRPDIKLDRVAGFRVDRKVAAVPESSVDERVTSLQEAKAAWIPVPGEKPTPGQMVRVEVAPIEDGTAGPAQPYDLVLGENQAIPQLEERIMGLLPGQTTETEVRFPDDHPDESRRGQSRKVRVTLHEVKRQELPPLDDAFAREMGDFDSLDAFRAAVRRDLEREAEREADAEVRQALLTQVVEANGVQAPESLVHRLMHGYAEIYRIPPDQVPAFEQQFHAVAERQVKRDLVLDALVEQQGLRATEAEIDARIAALAEARGASAGELYSSLQKNNRLAELERGITEEKAFEFLLKQSTVEKAS
;
A
#
# COMPACT_ATOMS: atom_id res chain seq x y z
N MET A 1 20.81 -3.15 -45.44
CA MET A 1 20.28 -2.13 -44.51
C MET A 1 21.16 -2.16 -43.29
N SER A 2 21.71 -1.01 -42.93
CA SER A 2 22.51 -0.91 -41.70
C SER A 2 21.60 -1.15 -40.49
N GLN A 3 22.04 -2.03 -39.59
CA GLN A 3 21.28 -2.36 -38.38
C GLN A 3 21.58 -1.39 -37.25
N ILE A 4 20.63 -1.21 -36.36
CA ILE A 4 20.84 -0.49 -35.08
C ILE A 4 21.89 -1.26 -34.28
N THR A 5 22.89 -0.58 -33.80
CA THR A 5 23.92 -1.17 -32.95
C THR A 5 23.69 -0.80 -31.47
N VAL A 6 23.92 -1.77 -30.62
CA VAL A 6 23.79 -1.62 -29.17
C VAL A 6 25.13 -2.04 -28.52
N GLU A 7 25.70 -1.15 -27.73
CA GLU A 7 26.95 -1.38 -27.01
C GLU A 7 26.72 -1.20 -25.52
N LYS A 8 27.11 -2.19 -24.73
CA LYS A 8 27.08 -2.08 -23.27
C LYS A 8 28.21 -1.18 -22.79
N THR A 9 27.89 -0.08 -22.14
CA THR A 9 28.85 0.91 -21.65
C THR A 9 29.17 0.76 -20.16
N ALA A 10 28.17 0.35 -19.37
CA ALA A 10 28.35 0.02 -17.96
C ALA A 10 27.30 -1.01 -17.51
N GLU A 11 27.62 -1.77 -16.49
CA GLU A 11 26.71 -2.73 -15.86
C GLU A 11 27.02 -2.79 -14.38
N ASP A 12 25.98 -2.70 -13.57
CA ASP A 12 26.01 -3.03 -12.14
C ASP A 12 24.96 -4.11 -11.82
N SER A 13 24.81 -4.45 -10.55
CA SER A 13 23.89 -5.52 -10.12
C SER A 13 22.41 -5.25 -10.44
N ALA A 14 22.02 -4.01 -10.62
CA ALA A 14 20.64 -3.57 -10.75
C ALA A 14 20.39 -2.70 -11.98
N SER A 15 21.42 -2.26 -12.68
CA SER A 15 21.27 -1.42 -13.88
C SER A 15 22.27 -1.74 -14.98
N LYS A 16 21.86 -1.49 -16.23
CA LYS A 16 22.69 -1.57 -17.42
C LYS A 16 22.62 -0.27 -18.18
N SER A 17 23.79 0.26 -18.54
CA SER A 17 23.88 1.42 -19.43
C SER A 17 24.28 0.93 -20.82
N LEU A 18 23.44 1.26 -21.80
CA LEU A 18 23.60 0.80 -23.18
C LEU A 18 23.68 2.02 -24.10
N ARG A 19 24.66 2.07 -24.96
CA ARG A 19 24.74 3.05 -26.06
C ARG A 19 24.06 2.47 -27.29
N VAL A 20 23.08 3.20 -27.80
CA VAL A 20 22.36 2.83 -29.02
C VAL A 20 22.75 3.79 -30.12
N THR A 21 23.16 3.25 -31.27
CA THR A 21 23.46 4.02 -32.47
C THR A 21 22.52 3.59 -33.59
N VAL A 22 21.73 4.55 -34.07
CA VAL A 22 20.80 4.36 -35.21
C VAL A 22 21.46 4.90 -36.47
N PRO A 23 21.72 4.08 -37.49
CA PRO A 23 22.39 4.49 -38.70
C PRO A 23 21.55 5.47 -39.53
N VAL A 24 22.21 6.33 -40.33
CA VAL A 24 21.59 7.39 -41.14
C VAL A 24 20.50 6.85 -42.05
N ASP A 25 20.68 5.65 -42.63
CA ASP A 25 19.69 5.07 -43.55
C ASP A 25 18.35 4.81 -42.83
N ARG A 26 18.40 4.36 -41.58
CA ARG A 26 17.19 4.15 -40.77
C ARG A 26 16.53 5.47 -40.37
N VAL A 27 17.37 6.49 -40.07
CA VAL A 27 16.87 7.85 -39.77
C VAL A 27 16.09 8.40 -40.96
N ARG A 28 16.64 8.28 -42.17
CA ARG A 28 15.98 8.73 -43.42
C ARG A 28 14.68 7.95 -43.70
N GLU A 29 14.67 6.66 -43.42
CA GLU A 29 13.46 5.82 -43.61
C GLU A 29 12.35 6.24 -42.62
N ALA A 30 12.67 6.44 -41.34
CA ALA A 30 11.73 6.90 -40.32
C ALA A 30 11.20 8.29 -40.64
N GLU A 31 12.08 9.20 -41.09
CA GLU A 31 11.68 10.53 -41.52
C GLU A 31 10.71 10.47 -42.72
N ALA A 32 11.00 9.67 -43.74
CA ALA A 32 10.11 9.50 -44.89
C ALA A 32 8.74 8.97 -44.48
N LYS A 33 8.69 8.00 -43.59
CA LYS A 33 7.42 7.49 -42.99
C LYS A 33 6.64 8.58 -42.25
N ALA A 34 7.31 9.37 -41.42
CA ALA A 34 6.70 10.47 -40.70
C ALA A 34 6.14 11.54 -41.64
N VAL A 35 6.90 11.92 -42.68
CA VAL A 35 6.42 12.83 -43.71
C VAL A 35 5.15 12.31 -44.40
N GLN A 36 5.14 11.03 -44.81
CA GLN A 36 3.97 10.40 -45.43
C GLN A 36 2.76 10.37 -44.50
N TYR A 37 2.98 10.09 -43.21
CA TYR A 37 1.94 10.13 -42.18
C TYR A 37 1.26 11.48 -42.12
N TYR A 38 2.05 12.57 -41.99
CA TYR A 38 1.55 13.93 -41.99
C TYR A 38 0.95 14.35 -43.33
N ALA A 39 1.55 13.99 -44.44
CA ALA A 39 1.01 14.30 -45.78
C ALA A 39 -0.41 13.77 -45.99
N LYS A 40 -0.71 12.55 -45.50
CA LYS A 40 -2.04 11.93 -45.61
C LYS A 40 -3.10 12.58 -44.71
N ARG A 41 -2.73 13.10 -43.56
CA ARG A 41 -3.65 13.59 -42.50
C ARG A 41 -3.76 15.12 -42.44
N ALA A 42 -2.73 15.83 -42.87
CA ALA A 42 -2.70 17.28 -42.76
C ALA A 42 -3.69 17.95 -43.73
N ARG A 43 -4.43 18.89 -43.23
CA ARG A 43 -5.27 19.80 -44.03
C ARG A 43 -4.49 21.09 -44.21
N LEU A 44 -3.90 21.23 -45.39
CA LEU A 44 -3.12 22.41 -45.77
C LEU A 44 -3.95 23.32 -46.69
N PRO A 45 -4.03 24.63 -46.44
CA PRO A 45 -4.71 25.59 -47.29
C PRO A 45 -4.13 25.52 -48.71
N GLY A 46 -4.97 25.41 -49.74
CA GLY A 46 -4.56 25.31 -51.14
C GLY A 46 -4.28 23.90 -51.63
N PHE A 47 -4.35 22.85 -50.80
CA PHE A 47 -4.12 21.46 -51.20
C PHE A 47 -5.27 20.55 -50.80
N ARG A 48 -5.63 19.61 -51.68
CA ARG A 48 -6.54 18.54 -51.29
C ARG A 48 -5.86 17.63 -50.25
N PRO A 49 -6.57 17.13 -49.22
CA PRO A 49 -6.01 16.21 -48.24
C PRO A 49 -5.24 15.06 -48.91
N GLY A 50 -4.01 14.82 -48.49
CA GLY A 50 -3.12 13.78 -49.02
C GLY A 50 -2.43 14.11 -50.36
N LYS A 51 -2.55 15.33 -50.88
CA LYS A 51 -1.95 15.75 -52.18
C LYS A 51 -0.98 16.93 -52.04
N ALA A 52 -0.62 17.33 -50.84
CA ALA A 52 0.40 18.35 -50.60
C ALA A 52 1.79 17.80 -50.97
N PRO A 53 2.67 18.58 -51.67
CA PRO A 53 4.05 18.19 -51.92
C PRO A 53 4.81 17.96 -50.62
N GLU A 54 5.67 16.94 -50.57
CA GLU A 54 6.45 16.59 -49.37
C GLU A 54 7.27 17.77 -48.83
N ALA A 55 7.85 18.60 -49.72
CA ALA A 55 8.60 19.77 -49.29
C ALA A 55 7.77 20.78 -48.47
N VAL A 56 6.49 20.95 -48.84
CA VAL A 56 5.56 21.83 -48.08
C VAL A 56 5.18 21.20 -46.75
N VAL A 57 4.95 19.88 -46.73
CA VAL A 57 4.67 19.13 -45.50
C VAL A 57 5.85 19.22 -44.52
N ARG A 58 7.07 18.95 -45.03
CA ARG A 58 8.32 19.06 -44.21
C ARG A 58 8.46 20.45 -43.61
N LYS A 59 8.32 21.49 -44.41
CA LYS A 59 8.46 22.88 -43.93
C LYS A 59 7.40 23.26 -42.91
N ARG A 60 6.18 22.77 -43.05
CA ARG A 60 5.05 23.15 -42.18
C ARG A 60 4.99 22.35 -40.86
N PHE A 61 5.41 21.10 -40.91
CA PHE A 61 5.32 20.15 -39.81
C PHE A 61 6.70 19.64 -39.36
N ASN A 62 7.76 20.44 -39.57
CA ASN A 62 9.14 20.05 -39.28
C ASN A 62 9.30 19.47 -37.88
N ASP A 63 8.84 20.23 -36.85
CA ASP A 63 8.99 19.82 -35.47
C ASP A 63 8.19 18.56 -35.13
N ALA A 64 6.97 18.47 -35.63
CA ALA A 64 6.12 17.31 -35.41
C ALA A 64 6.65 16.05 -36.12
N ILE A 65 7.19 16.20 -37.33
CA ILE A 65 7.86 15.10 -38.08
C ILE A 65 9.09 14.64 -37.31
N ARG A 66 9.90 15.60 -36.83
CA ARG A 66 11.11 15.31 -36.06
C ARG A 66 10.79 14.56 -34.77
N GLN A 67 9.77 15.01 -34.05
CA GLN A 67 9.33 14.36 -32.83
C GLN A 67 8.82 12.93 -33.08
N THR A 68 7.92 12.75 -34.06
CA THR A 68 7.36 11.41 -34.41
C THR A 68 8.45 10.45 -34.85
N MET A 69 9.39 10.90 -35.70
CA MET A 69 10.53 10.12 -36.12
C MET A 69 11.41 9.71 -34.93
N LEU A 70 11.72 10.66 -34.05
CA LEU A 70 12.55 10.40 -32.89
C LEU A 70 11.91 9.38 -31.95
N GLU A 71 10.62 9.54 -31.66
CA GLU A 71 9.85 8.58 -30.83
C GLU A 71 9.86 7.16 -31.43
N GLU A 72 9.70 7.04 -32.78
CA GLU A 72 9.77 5.75 -33.46
C GLU A 72 11.16 5.12 -33.33
N LEU A 73 12.22 5.91 -33.55
CA LEU A 73 13.60 5.42 -33.48
C LEU A 73 14.08 5.07 -32.08
N LEU A 74 13.69 5.85 -31.09
CA LEU A 74 13.95 5.53 -29.69
C LEU A 74 13.28 4.21 -29.28
N ARG A 75 12.02 4.02 -29.68
CA ARG A 75 11.30 2.77 -29.43
C ARG A 75 11.95 1.58 -30.15
N GLU A 76 12.35 1.74 -31.42
CA GLU A 76 13.03 0.68 -32.18
C GLU A 76 14.40 0.34 -31.57
N GLY A 77 15.15 1.36 -31.16
CA GLY A 77 16.42 1.19 -30.45
C GLY A 77 16.25 0.45 -29.12
N TRP A 78 15.22 0.78 -28.37
CA TRP A 78 14.87 0.09 -27.13
C TRP A 78 14.52 -1.40 -27.35
N GLU A 79 13.65 -1.71 -28.30
CA GLU A 79 13.28 -3.11 -28.61
C GLU A 79 14.49 -3.92 -29.12
N THR A 80 15.38 -3.29 -29.88
CA THR A 80 16.64 -3.90 -30.32
C THR A 80 17.54 -4.19 -29.11
N ALA A 81 17.73 -3.21 -28.21
CA ALA A 81 18.54 -3.35 -27.01
C ALA A 81 17.99 -4.45 -26.08
N LYS A 82 16.68 -4.46 -25.87
CA LYS A 82 15.98 -5.46 -25.05
C LYS A 82 16.21 -6.89 -25.56
N THR A 83 16.16 -7.06 -26.88
CA THR A 83 16.32 -8.37 -27.52
C THR A 83 17.79 -8.81 -27.55
N SER A 84 18.72 -7.92 -27.95
CA SER A 84 20.13 -8.25 -28.08
C SER A 84 20.80 -8.58 -26.75
N GLU A 85 20.42 -7.87 -25.67
CA GLU A 85 20.98 -8.04 -24.35
C GLU A 85 20.12 -8.96 -23.45
N SER A 86 19.05 -9.55 -23.97
CA SER A 86 18.11 -10.42 -23.23
C SER A 86 17.63 -9.78 -21.92
N LEU A 87 17.30 -8.47 -21.97
CA LEU A 87 16.98 -7.69 -20.79
C LEU A 87 15.61 -8.09 -20.20
N LYS A 88 15.55 -8.13 -18.88
CA LYS A 88 14.31 -8.22 -18.10
C LYS A 88 14.12 -6.92 -17.33
N PRO A 89 13.66 -5.85 -18.00
CA PRO A 89 13.53 -4.53 -17.38
C PRO A 89 12.45 -4.54 -16.30
N ILE A 90 12.67 -3.80 -15.24
CA ILE A 90 11.71 -3.58 -14.15
C ILE A 90 10.97 -2.25 -14.27
N ALA A 91 11.49 -1.35 -15.10
CA ALA A 91 10.89 -0.07 -15.44
C ALA A 91 11.19 0.30 -16.90
N ASP A 92 10.52 1.32 -17.42
CA ASP A 92 10.85 1.88 -18.72
C ASP A 92 12.27 2.50 -18.70
N PRO A 93 13.06 2.36 -19.79
CA PRO A 93 14.40 2.87 -19.81
C PRO A 93 14.46 4.39 -19.79
N SER A 94 15.45 4.93 -19.09
CA SER A 94 15.75 6.35 -19.10
C SER A 94 16.67 6.67 -20.27
N VAL A 95 16.24 7.58 -21.18
CA VAL A 95 17.05 8.05 -22.31
C VAL A 95 17.93 9.20 -21.87
N ARG A 96 19.25 9.11 -22.12
CA ARG A 96 20.24 10.12 -21.78
C ARG A 96 21.13 10.44 -22.97
N ASN A 97 21.81 11.58 -22.95
CA ASN A 97 22.86 11.96 -23.91
C ASN A 97 22.41 11.84 -25.37
N LEU A 98 21.15 12.14 -25.66
CA LEU A 98 20.62 12.10 -27.04
C LEU A 98 21.34 13.10 -27.93
N LYS A 99 22.02 12.59 -28.96
CA LYS A 99 22.64 13.36 -30.02
C LYS A 99 21.86 13.16 -31.30
N PHE A 100 21.33 14.25 -31.84
CA PHE A 100 20.60 14.25 -33.08
C PHE A 100 20.97 15.46 -33.94
N GLU A 101 21.76 15.21 -34.94
CA GLU A 101 22.12 16.18 -35.97
C GLU A 101 21.58 15.70 -37.35
N GLU A 102 21.10 16.66 -38.14
CA GLU A 102 20.52 16.34 -39.46
C GLU A 102 21.57 15.70 -40.38
N GLY A 103 21.24 14.55 -40.95
CA GLY A 103 22.13 13.78 -41.82
C GLY A 103 23.19 12.94 -41.10
N SER A 104 23.19 12.92 -39.78
CA SER A 104 24.09 12.10 -38.95
C SER A 104 23.35 10.90 -38.33
N PRO A 105 24.07 9.87 -37.87
CA PRO A 105 23.47 8.84 -37.00
C PRO A 105 22.88 9.44 -35.75
N ILE A 106 21.83 8.83 -35.22
CA ILE A 106 21.31 9.20 -33.87
C ILE A 106 22.01 8.32 -32.87
N GLU A 107 22.58 8.95 -31.85
CA GLU A 107 23.20 8.28 -30.70
C GLU A 107 22.47 8.67 -29.44
N PHE A 108 22.19 7.69 -28.59
CA PHE A 108 21.65 7.93 -27.24
C PHE A 108 22.07 6.81 -26.29
N ASP A 109 22.10 7.15 -25.01
CA ASP A 109 22.36 6.18 -23.96
C ASP A 109 21.02 5.79 -23.29
N LEU A 110 20.80 4.48 -23.12
CA LEU A 110 19.71 3.90 -22.36
C LEU A 110 20.23 3.48 -20.99
N LEU A 111 19.69 4.02 -19.93
CA LEU A 111 19.83 3.47 -18.59
C LEU A 111 18.64 2.56 -18.33
N VAL A 112 18.91 1.27 -18.22
CA VAL A 112 17.91 0.22 -18.03
C VAL A 112 18.08 -0.39 -16.66
N GLU A 113 17.07 -0.27 -15.83
CA GLU A 113 17.04 -0.99 -14.57
C GLU A 113 16.52 -2.41 -14.79
N VAL A 114 17.28 -3.38 -14.30
CA VAL A 114 16.97 -4.79 -14.42
C VAL A 114 16.83 -5.39 -13.03
N ARG A 115 16.05 -6.46 -12.92
CA ARG A 115 15.99 -7.22 -11.69
C ARG A 115 17.38 -7.79 -11.42
N PRO A 116 17.99 -7.51 -10.25
CA PRO A 116 19.31 -8.03 -9.94
C PRO A 116 19.27 -9.56 -9.87
N ASP A 117 20.25 -10.20 -10.49
CA ASP A 117 20.50 -11.63 -10.35
C ASP A 117 21.30 -11.83 -9.05
N ILE A 118 20.59 -12.05 -7.95
CA ILE A 118 21.16 -12.14 -6.63
C ILE A 118 21.60 -13.59 -6.39
N LYS A 119 22.89 -13.78 -6.20
CA LYS A 119 23.45 -15.04 -5.69
C LYS A 119 23.66 -14.90 -4.19
N LEU A 120 23.00 -15.79 -3.45
CA LEU A 120 23.17 -15.84 -2.01
C LEU A 120 24.29 -16.81 -1.66
N ASP A 121 25.44 -16.26 -1.26
CA ASP A 121 26.61 -17.06 -0.86
C ASP A 121 26.44 -17.62 0.56
N ARG A 122 25.73 -16.90 1.40
CA ARG A 122 25.52 -17.29 2.79
C ARG A 122 24.02 -17.30 3.15
N VAL A 123 23.48 -18.50 3.34
CA VAL A 123 22.09 -18.76 3.74
C VAL A 123 21.98 -19.62 5.00
N ALA A 124 23.10 -19.86 5.69
CA ALA A 124 23.18 -20.76 6.86
C ALA A 124 24.09 -20.20 7.95
N GLY A 125 23.98 -20.78 9.15
CA GLY A 125 24.88 -20.47 10.28
C GLY A 125 24.55 -19.12 10.94
N PHE A 126 23.34 -18.63 10.83
CA PHE A 126 22.87 -17.45 11.54
C PHE A 126 22.43 -17.79 12.96
N ARG A 127 22.49 -16.82 13.86
CA ARG A 127 22.00 -16.94 15.24
C ARG A 127 21.01 -15.82 15.51
N VAL A 128 19.88 -16.19 16.05
CA VAL A 128 18.79 -15.25 16.37
C VAL A 128 18.20 -15.63 17.72
N ASP A 129 17.97 -14.63 18.54
CA ASP A 129 17.26 -14.79 19.81
C ASP A 129 15.76 -14.82 19.58
N ARG A 130 15.09 -15.82 20.14
CA ARG A 130 13.63 -15.88 20.20
C ARG A 130 13.18 -15.46 21.59
N LYS A 131 12.62 -14.27 21.70
CA LYS A 131 12.14 -13.71 22.96
C LYS A 131 10.61 -13.64 22.94
N VAL A 132 9.98 -14.53 23.71
CA VAL A 132 8.52 -14.47 23.90
C VAL A 132 8.23 -13.51 25.03
N ALA A 133 7.44 -12.48 24.76
CA ALA A 133 7.02 -11.55 25.80
C ALA A 133 6.16 -12.29 26.84
N ALA A 134 6.48 -12.10 28.12
CA ALA A 134 5.65 -12.63 29.17
C ALA A 134 4.28 -11.91 29.17
N VAL A 135 3.21 -12.66 29.37
CA VAL A 135 1.85 -12.13 29.49
C VAL A 135 1.54 -11.91 30.98
N PRO A 136 1.66 -10.68 31.49
CA PRO A 136 1.33 -10.37 32.88
C PRO A 136 -0.19 -10.43 33.11
N GLU A 137 -0.61 -10.60 34.36
CA GLU A 137 -2.04 -10.62 34.72
C GLU A 137 -2.75 -9.33 34.30
N SER A 138 -2.05 -8.19 34.37
CA SER A 138 -2.58 -6.90 33.93
C SER A 138 -3.05 -6.90 32.49
N SER A 139 -2.33 -7.56 31.58
CA SER A 139 -2.73 -7.65 30.16
C SER A 139 -3.98 -8.50 29.97
N VAL A 140 -4.15 -9.54 30.80
CA VAL A 140 -5.39 -10.35 30.83
C VAL A 140 -6.55 -9.48 31.33
N ASP A 141 -6.33 -8.71 32.43
CA ASP A 141 -7.35 -7.81 32.99
C ASP A 141 -7.75 -6.73 32.00
N GLU A 142 -6.78 -6.08 31.34
CA GLU A 142 -7.02 -5.09 30.29
C GLU A 142 -7.84 -5.66 29.12
N ARG A 143 -7.49 -6.85 28.64
CA ARG A 143 -8.23 -7.52 27.57
C ARG A 143 -9.66 -7.89 27.99
N VAL A 144 -9.84 -8.41 29.20
CA VAL A 144 -11.16 -8.72 29.77
C VAL A 144 -12.00 -7.45 29.93
N THR A 145 -11.40 -6.36 30.43
CA THR A 145 -12.07 -5.07 30.55
C THR A 145 -12.48 -4.52 29.18
N SER A 146 -11.61 -4.57 28.19
CA SER A 146 -11.93 -4.13 26.84
C SER A 146 -13.09 -4.94 26.23
N LEU A 147 -13.12 -6.26 26.48
CA LEU A 147 -14.23 -7.12 26.05
C LEU A 147 -15.54 -6.82 26.80
N GLN A 148 -15.44 -6.47 28.09
CA GLN A 148 -16.57 -6.02 28.91
C GLN A 148 -17.13 -4.68 28.40
N GLU A 149 -16.28 -3.73 28.10
CA GLU A 149 -16.65 -2.42 27.52
C GLU A 149 -17.33 -2.57 26.15
N ALA A 150 -16.85 -3.50 25.33
CA ALA A 150 -17.47 -3.81 24.04
C ALA A 150 -18.90 -4.39 24.16
N LYS A 151 -19.23 -4.96 25.32
CA LYS A 151 -20.56 -5.51 25.67
C LYS A 151 -21.40 -4.56 26.51
N ALA A 152 -20.90 -3.39 26.83
CA ALA A 152 -21.63 -2.43 27.61
C ALA A 152 -22.93 -1.95 26.96
N ALA A 153 -23.96 -1.81 27.76
CA ALA A 153 -25.24 -1.27 27.35
C ALA A 153 -25.32 0.23 27.58
N TRP A 154 -25.90 0.97 26.65
CA TRP A 154 -26.18 2.39 26.82
C TRP A 154 -27.57 2.57 27.47
N ILE A 155 -27.60 2.95 28.75
CA ILE A 155 -28.83 3.11 29.53
C ILE A 155 -29.21 4.58 29.63
N PRO A 156 -30.47 4.97 29.32
CA PRO A 156 -30.95 6.34 29.44
C PRO A 156 -30.81 6.87 30.88
N VAL A 157 -30.36 8.12 31.00
CA VAL A 157 -30.28 8.87 32.28
C VAL A 157 -31.23 10.07 32.16
N PRO A 158 -32.48 9.93 32.60
CA PRO A 158 -33.46 11.02 32.46
C PRO A 158 -33.20 12.13 33.49
N GLY A 159 -33.31 13.38 33.04
CA GLY A 159 -33.33 14.55 33.94
C GLY A 159 -31.98 15.01 34.49
N GLU A 160 -30.87 14.42 34.05
CA GLU A 160 -29.54 14.83 34.45
C GLU A 160 -28.78 15.53 33.31
N LYS A 161 -27.87 16.44 33.67
CA LYS A 161 -26.94 17.02 32.69
C LYS A 161 -25.87 15.99 32.33
N PRO A 162 -25.51 15.93 31.04
CA PRO A 162 -24.49 14.96 30.63
C PRO A 162 -23.10 15.31 31.14
N THR A 163 -22.33 14.26 31.42
CA THR A 163 -20.92 14.31 31.83
C THR A 163 -20.02 13.63 30.80
N PRO A 164 -18.69 13.90 30.82
CA PRO A 164 -17.75 13.17 29.95
C PRO A 164 -17.89 11.66 30.13
N GLY A 165 -17.77 10.91 29.00
CA GLY A 165 -17.97 9.46 28.93
C GLY A 165 -19.44 9.05 28.73
N GLN A 166 -20.40 9.96 28.71
CA GLN A 166 -21.79 9.66 28.42
C GLN A 166 -22.10 9.91 26.93
N MET A 167 -22.93 9.04 26.37
CA MET A 167 -23.48 9.23 25.02
C MET A 167 -24.64 10.20 25.09
N VAL A 168 -24.65 11.15 24.20
CA VAL A 168 -25.77 12.08 24.01
C VAL A 168 -26.33 11.99 22.61
N ARG A 169 -27.65 12.07 22.52
CA ARG A 169 -28.34 12.30 21.26
C ARG A 169 -28.71 13.76 21.16
N VAL A 170 -28.13 14.46 20.18
CA VAL A 170 -28.37 15.88 19.95
C VAL A 170 -28.83 16.11 18.53
N GLU A 171 -29.62 17.17 18.32
CA GLU A 171 -29.89 17.72 17.01
C GLU A 171 -29.14 19.04 16.86
N VAL A 172 -28.45 19.20 15.75
CA VAL A 172 -27.71 20.43 15.40
C VAL A 172 -28.28 21.03 14.14
N ALA A 173 -28.74 22.29 14.21
CA ALA A 173 -29.21 23.05 13.08
C ALA A 173 -28.33 24.28 12.85
N PRO A 174 -27.83 24.53 11.63
CA PRO A 174 -27.11 25.77 11.32
C PRO A 174 -28.09 26.95 11.37
N ILE A 175 -27.62 28.13 11.84
CA ILE A 175 -28.36 29.36 11.84
C ILE A 175 -27.78 30.28 10.75
N GLU A 176 -28.60 30.59 9.74
CA GLU A 176 -28.27 31.54 8.67
C GLU A 176 -29.29 32.66 8.67
N ASP A 177 -28.84 33.90 8.69
CA ASP A 177 -29.67 35.10 8.74
C ASP A 177 -30.75 35.09 9.85
N GLY A 178 -30.39 34.51 11.00
CA GLY A 178 -31.31 34.43 12.16
C GLY A 178 -32.36 33.32 12.08
N THR A 179 -32.35 32.51 11.02
CA THR A 179 -33.30 31.41 10.82
C THR A 179 -32.53 30.08 10.93
N ALA A 180 -33.07 29.12 11.72
CA ALA A 180 -32.51 27.79 11.82
C ALA A 180 -32.78 26.99 10.54
N GLY A 181 -31.75 26.42 9.95
CA GLY A 181 -31.83 25.46 8.86
C GLY A 181 -32.32 24.08 9.31
N PRO A 182 -32.26 23.07 8.43
CA PRO A 182 -32.69 21.73 8.77
C PRO A 182 -31.79 21.16 9.88
N ALA A 183 -32.41 20.65 10.94
CA ALA A 183 -31.73 20.00 12.05
C ALA A 183 -31.27 18.59 11.66
N GLN A 184 -30.07 18.21 12.07
CA GLN A 184 -29.52 16.87 11.85
C GLN A 184 -29.24 16.20 13.19
N PRO A 185 -29.67 14.94 13.38
CA PRO A 185 -29.40 14.19 14.60
C PRO A 185 -27.96 13.63 14.59
N TYR A 186 -27.33 13.66 15.77
CA TYR A 186 -26.01 13.08 16.03
C TYR A 186 -26.06 12.35 17.36
N ASP A 187 -25.47 11.13 17.37
CA ASP A 187 -25.14 10.40 18.59
C ASP A 187 -23.63 10.53 18.79
N LEU A 188 -23.19 11.03 19.94
CA LEU A 188 -21.77 11.24 20.25
C LEU A 188 -21.49 10.96 21.72
N VAL A 189 -20.26 10.51 22.01
CA VAL A 189 -19.76 10.32 23.37
C VAL A 189 -18.94 11.54 23.77
N LEU A 190 -19.34 12.20 24.85
CA LEU A 190 -18.69 13.41 25.32
C LEU A 190 -17.30 13.11 25.87
N GLY A 191 -16.32 13.94 25.50
CA GLY A 191 -14.93 13.80 25.94
C GLY A 191 -14.07 12.90 25.04
N GLU A 192 -14.63 12.30 23.99
CA GLU A 192 -13.88 11.50 22.99
C GLU A 192 -13.48 12.28 21.73
N ASN A 193 -13.55 13.60 21.76
CA ASN A 193 -13.25 14.49 20.63
C ASN A 193 -14.09 14.18 19.36
N GLN A 194 -15.30 13.65 19.54
CA GLN A 194 -16.23 13.38 18.43
C GLN A 194 -16.95 14.64 17.96
N ALA A 195 -16.94 15.72 18.76
CA ALA A 195 -17.45 17.03 18.40
C ALA A 195 -16.46 18.14 18.74
N ILE A 196 -16.73 19.34 18.22
CA ILE A 196 -15.93 20.54 18.53
C ILE A 196 -15.99 20.79 20.04
N PRO A 197 -14.87 21.02 20.75
CA PRO A 197 -14.86 21.16 22.21
C PRO A 197 -15.84 22.19 22.77
N GLN A 198 -15.99 23.33 22.08
CA GLN A 198 -16.96 24.38 22.43
C GLN A 198 -18.42 23.89 22.38
N LEU A 199 -18.71 22.98 21.43
CA LEU A 199 -20.04 22.38 21.29
C LEU A 199 -20.29 21.37 22.42
N GLU A 200 -19.31 20.53 22.75
CA GLU A 200 -19.39 19.58 23.85
C GLU A 200 -19.63 20.29 25.19
N GLU A 201 -18.90 21.39 25.45
CA GLU A 201 -19.07 22.19 26.66
C GLU A 201 -20.51 22.76 26.77
N ARG A 202 -21.08 23.19 25.66
CA ARG A 202 -22.48 23.68 25.64
C ARG A 202 -23.48 22.58 25.87
N ILE A 203 -23.26 21.40 25.28
CA ILE A 203 -24.12 20.23 25.48
C ILE A 203 -24.10 19.79 26.93
N MET A 204 -22.93 19.77 27.60
CA MET A 204 -22.82 19.46 29.03
C MET A 204 -23.58 20.44 29.96
N GLY A 205 -23.89 21.63 29.47
CA GLY A 205 -24.70 22.61 30.21
C GLY A 205 -26.21 22.37 30.15
N LEU A 206 -26.69 21.51 29.21
CA LEU A 206 -28.13 21.33 28.92
C LEU A 206 -28.72 20.15 29.70
N LEU A 207 -30.02 20.25 29.99
CA LEU A 207 -30.85 19.11 30.36
C LEU A 207 -31.54 18.51 29.13
N PRO A 208 -31.85 17.20 29.15
CA PRO A 208 -32.64 16.60 28.09
C PRO A 208 -33.92 17.41 27.78
N GLY A 209 -34.19 17.67 26.51
CA GLY A 209 -35.25 18.53 26.00
C GLY A 209 -34.89 20.02 25.90
N GLN A 210 -33.75 20.45 26.39
CA GLN A 210 -33.33 21.86 26.30
C GLN A 210 -32.58 22.13 24.97
N THR A 211 -32.74 23.39 24.52
CA THR A 211 -32.13 23.93 23.31
C THR A 211 -31.25 25.12 23.67
N THR A 212 -30.11 25.26 23.03
CA THR A 212 -29.27 26.45 23.11
C THR A 212 -28.76 26.86 21.73
N GLU A 213 -28.40 28.12 21.60
CA GLU A 213 -27.71 28.64 20.43
C GLU A 213 -26.26 29.00 20.82
N THR A 214 -25.34 28.58 20.01
CA THR A 214 -23.92 28.84 20.26
C THR A 214 -23.20 29.08 18.94
N GLU A 215 -22.09 29.80 19.03
CA GLU A 215 -21.15 29.93 17.92
C GLU A 215 -20.05 28.89 18.09
N VAL A 216 -19.82 28.10 17.06
CA VAL A 216 -18.75 27.08 17.02
C VAL A 216 -17.74 27.47 15.96
N ARG A 217 -16.46 27.33 16.28
CA ARG A 217 -15.36 27.52 15.34
C ARG A 217 -14.83 26.17 14.93
N PHE A 218 -14.83 25.91 13.62
CA PHE A 218 -14.23 24.71 13.04
C PHE A 218 -12.71 24.76 13.21
N PRO A 219 -12.07 23.61 13.52
CA PRO A 219 -10.60 23.51 13.59
C PRO A 219 -9.92 23.93 12.28
N ASP A 220 -8.68 24.43 12.36
CA ASP A 220 -7.92 24.84 11.18
C ASP A 220 -7.47 23.63 10.33
N ASP A 221 -7.51 22.42 10.89
CA ASP A 221 -7.20 21.13 10.25
C ASP A 221 -8.45 20.34 9.84
N HIS A 222 -9.64 20.99 9.83
CA HIS A 222 -10.88 20.32 9.46
C HIS A 222 -10.77 19.63 8.08
N PRO A 223 -11.27 18.38 7.90
CA PRO A 223 -11.19 17.64 6.63
C PRO A 223 -11.74 18.40 5.43
N ASP A 224 -12.85 19.13 5.63
CA ASP A 224 -13.43 20.03 4.62
C ASP A 224 -12.72 21.39 4.68
N GLU A 225 -11.89 21.66 3.66
CA GLU A 225 -11.13 22.92 3.54
C GLU A 225 -12.00 24.17 3.58
N SER A 226 -13.24 24.09 3.06
CA SER A 226 -14.18 25.21 3.04
C SER A 226 -14.66 25.61 4.42
N ARG A 227 -14.47 24.76 5.44
CA ARG A 227 -14.89 24.99 6.82
C ARG A 227 -13.75 25.37 7.76
N ARG A 228 -12.50 25.20 7.36
CA ARG A 228 -11.33 25.47 8.19
C ARG A 228 -11.34 26.88 8.78
N GLY A 229 -11.23 26.97 10.10
CA GLY A 229 -11.17 28.23 10.82
C GLY A 229 -12.44 29.09 10.79
N GLN A 230 -13.51 28.62 10.09
CA GLN A 230 -14.76 29.36 10.03
C GLN A 230 -15.54 29.25 11.34
N SER A 231 -16.19 30.34 11.72
CA SER A 231 -17.19 30.35 12.80
C SER A 231 -18.60 30.24 12.23
N ARG A 232 -19.43 29.41 12.86
CA ARG A 232 -20.82 29.24 12.45
C ARG A 232 -21.73 29.21 13.69
N LYS A 233 -22.86 29.94 13.60
CA LYS A 233 -23.90 29.84 14.64
C LYS A 233 -24.70 28.57 14.41
N VAL A 234 -24.92 27.82 15.49
CA VAL A 234 -25.70 26.59 15.48
C VAL A 234 -26.69 26.59 16.64
N ARG A 235 -27.87 25.99 16.39
CA ARG A 235 -28.84 25.65 17.42
C ARG A 235 -28.66 24.18 17.76
N VAL A 236 -28.51 23.88 19.04
CA VAL A 236 -28.31 22.52 19.55
C VAL A 236 -29.41 22.17 20.50
N THR A 237 -30.06 21.05 20.26
CA THR A 237 -31.12 20.50 21.15
C THR A 237 -30.59 19.16 21.69
N LEU A 238 -30.55 19.02 23.01
CA LEU A 238 -30.21 17.75 23.67
C LEU A 238 -31.50 16.93 23.83
N HIS A 239 -31.56 15.76 23.23
CA HIS A 239 -32.70 14.87 23.31
C HIS A 239 -32.56 13.82 24.40
N GLU A 240 -31.43 13.14 24.45
CA GLU A 240 -31.24 12.00 25.32
C GLU A 240 -29.79 11.96 25.85
N VAL A 241 -29.65 11.53 27.09
CA VAL A 241 -28.37 11.23 27.73
C VAL A 241 -28.39 9.75 28.10
N LYS A 242 -27.32 9.04 27.77
CA LYS A 242 -27.14 7.62 28.11
C LYS A 242 -25.80 7.46 28.82
N ARG A 243 -25.78 6.66 29.86
CA ARG A 243 -24.52 6.18 30.48
C ARG A 243 -24.20 4.78 30.00
N GLN A 244 -22.92 4.49 29.92
CA GLN A 244 -22.46 3.14 29.71
C GLN A 244 -22.63 2.33 31.00
N GLU A 245 -23.30 1.20 30.91
CA GLU A 245 -23.40 0.24 32.00
C GLU A 245 -22.68 -1.04 31.61
N LEU A 246 -21.60 -1.31 32.34
CA LEU A 246 -20.79 -2.52 32.10
C LEU A 246 -21.53 -3.73 32.69
N PRO A 247 -21.64 -4.84 31.95
CA PRO A 247 -22.15 -6.09 32.52
C PRO A 247 -21.23 -6.54 33.66
N PRO A 248 -21.76 -7.17 34.74
CA PRO A 248 -20.92 -7.71 35.78
C PRO A 248 -19.97 -8.77 35.24
N LEU A 249 -18.73 -8.79 35.73
CA LEU A 249 -17.76 -9.85 35.39
C LEU A 249 -18.05 -11.08 36.26
N ASP A 250 -18.94 -11.94 35.77
CA ASP A 250 -19.37 -13.18 36.43
C ASP A 250 -19.48 -14.34 35.41
N ASP A 251 -19.92 -15.49 35.87
CA ASP A 251 -20.10 -16.67 35.01
C ASP A 251 -21.20 -16.49 33.93
N ALA A 252 -22.13 -15.56 34.15
CA ALA A 252 -23.13 -15.23 33.12
C ALA A 252 -22.48 -14.46 31.96
N PHE A 253 -21.61 -13.50 32.28
CA PHE A 253 -20.81 -12.82 31.28
C PHE A 253 -19.92 -13.77 30.49
N ALA A 254 -19.24 -14.71 31.18
CA ALA A 254 -18.41 -15.73 30.50
C ALA A 254 -19.20 -16.55 29.48
N ARG A 255 -20.42 -16.99 29.84
CA ARG A 255 -21.32 -17.71 28.92
C ARG A 255 -21.80 -16.86 27.74
N GLU A 256 -21.94 -15.56 27.91
CA GLU A 256 -22.29 -14.63 26.84
C GLU A 256 -21.13 -14.43 25.84
N MET A 257 -19.89 -14.49 26.35
CA MET A 257 -18.68 -14.34 25.52
C MET A 257 -18.35 -15.58 24.69
N GLY A 258 -18.86 -16.74 25.07
CA GLY A 258 -18.65 -18.00 24.38
C GLY A 258 -19.07 -19.20 25.24
N ASP A 259 -18.63 -20.39 24.84
CA ASP A 259 -18.93 -21.66 25.55
C ASP A 259 -17.97 -21.84 26.76
N PHE A 260 -18.11 -20.94 27.74
CA PHE A 260 -17.31 -20.95 28.97
C PHE A 260 -18.20 -21.21 30.20
N ASP A 261 -17.84 -22.19 31.00
CA ASP A 261 -18.59 -22.54 32.20
C ASP A 261 -18.46 -21.52 33.35
N SER A 262 -17.34 -20.81 33.39
CA SER A 262 -17.02 -19.84 34.46
C SER A 262 -16.16 -18.67 33.98
N LEU A 263 -16.16 -17.58 34.76
CA LEU A 263 -15.28 -16.42 34.53
C LEU A 263 -13.80 -16.83 34.53
N ASP A 264 -13.40 -17.74 35.42
CA ASP A 264 -12.01 -18.24 35.47
C ASP A 264 -11.64 -19.00 34.18
N ALA A 265 -12.55 -19.82 33.63
CA ALA A 265 -12.35 -20.53 32.36
C ALA A 265 -12.20 -19.55 31.20
N PHE A 266 -13.01 -18.49 31.16
CA PHE A 266 -12.91 -17.41 30.18
C PHE A 266 -11.58 -16.66 30.28
N ARG A 267 -11.17 -16.24 31.48
CA ARG A 267 -9.88 -15.58 31.74
C ARG A 267 -8.69 -16.45 31.32
N ALA A 268 -8.76 -17.75 31.60
CA ALA A 268 -7.73 -18.70 31.16
C ALA A 268 -7.68 -18.84 29.64
N ALA A 269 -8.81 -18.72 28.94
CA ALA A 269 -8.85 -18.70 27.49
C ALA A 269 -8.23 -17.40 26.93
N VAL A 270 -8.58 -16.26 27.49
CA VAL A 270 -7.99 -14.96 27.12
C VAL A 270 -6.46 -14.99 27.30
N ARG A 271 -5.97 -15.53 28.43
CA ARG A 271 -4.52 -15.68 28.68
C ARG A 271 -3.87 -16.54 27.59
N ARG A 272 -4.42 -17.70 27.27
CA ARG A 272 -3.89 -18.57 26.21
C ARG A 272 -3.89 -17.90 24.84
N ASP A 273 -4.85 -17.03 24.56
CA ASP A 273 -4.89 -16.29 23.32
C ASP A 273 -3.79 -15.24 23.26
N LEU A 274 -3.55 -14.50 24.34
CA LEU A 274 -2.45 -13.55 24.46
C LEU A 274 -1.08 -14.24 24.39
N GLU A 275 -0.92 -15.39 25.04
CA GLU A 275 0.31 -16.20 24.96
C GLU A 275 0.58 -16.66 23.51
N ARG A 276 -0.44 -17.13 22.79
CA ARG A 276 -0.32 -17.47 21.37
C ARG A 276 -0.04 -16.28 20.48
N GLU A 277 -0.54 -15.09 20.83
CA GLU A 277 -0.24 -13.85 20.15
C GLU A 277 1.23 -13.47 20.34
N ALA A 278 1.74 -13.51 21.58
CA ALA A 278 3.14 -13.26 21.92
C ALA A 278 4.11 -14.27 21.25
N GLU A 279 3.73 -15.55 21.18
CA GLU A 279 4.51 -16.56 20.46
C GLU A 279 4.59 -16.27 18.96
N ARG A 280 3.47 -15.90 18.32
CA ARG A 280 3.44 -15.53 16.90
C ARG A 280 4.24 -14.28 16.59
N GLU A 281 4.21 -13.30 17.50
CA GLU A 281 5.02 -12.09 17.38
C GLU A 281 6.51 -12.40 17.48
N ALA A 282 6.92 -13.21 18.48
CA ALA A 282 8.29 -13.68 18.62
C ALA A 282 8.79 -14.45 17.37
N ASP A 283 7.93 -15.30 16.79
CA ASP A 283 8.26 -16.02 15.56
C ASP A 283 8.39 -15.08 14.35
N ALA A 284 7.56 -14.04 14.29
CA ALA A 284 7.65 -13.02 13.24
C ALA A 284 8.94 -12.18 13.38
N GLU A 285 9.34 -11.82 14.60
CA GLU A 285 10.62 -11.15 14.88
C GLU A 285 11.83 -12.00 14.48
N VAL A 286 11.81 -13.30 14.82
CA VAL A 286 12.87 -14.25 14.41
C VAL A 286 12.98 -14.30 12.88
N ARG A 287 11.87 -14.43 12.16
CA ARG A 287 11.85 -14.43 10.69
C ARG A 287 12.43 -13.13 10.12
N GLN A 288 12.03 -11.99 10.69
CA GLN A 288 12.54 -10.69 10.27
C GLN A 288 14.04 -10.54 10.53
N ALA A 289 14.53 -10.96 11.71
CA ALA A 289 15.93 -10.91 12.07
C ALA A 289 16.77 -11.81 11.16
N LEU A 290 16.31 -13.03 10.86
CA LEU A 290 16.99 -13.95 9.93
C LEU A 290 17.12 -13.33 8.54
N LEU A 291 16.06 -12.79 7.97
CA LEU A 291 16.11 -12.12 6.66
C LEU A 291 17.07 -10.94 6.66
N THR A 292 17.05 -10.13 7.72
CA THR A 292 17.99 -9.00 7.85
C THR A 292 19.43 -9.49 7.83
N GLN A 293 19.77 -10.54 8.58
CA GLN A 293 21.11 -11.12 8.59
C GLN A 293 21.51 -11.73 7.23
N VAL A 294 20.57 -12.34 6.50
CA VAL A 294 20.82 -12.83 5.13
C VAL A 294 21.09 -11.68 4.18
N VAL A 295 20.30 -10.59 4.23
CA VAL A 295 20.52 -9.37 3.43
C VAL A 295 21.90 -8.79 3.67
N GLU A 296 22.28 -8.60 4.93
CA GLU A 296 23.56 -8.03 5.34
C GLU A 296 24.75 -8.92 4.93
N ALA A 297 24.63 -10.24 5.18
CA ALA A 297 25.69 -11.20 4.88
C ALA A 297 26.01 -11.33 3.38
N ASN A 298 25.03 -11.01 2.52
CA ASN A 298 25.17 -11.09 1.06
C ASN A 298 25.28 -9.71 0.39
N GLY A 299 25.27 -8.61 1.15
CA GLY A 299 25.47 -7.25 0.63
C GLY A 299 24.43 -6.83 -0.40
N VAL A 300 23.18 -7.31 -0.28
CA VAL A 300 22.11 -7.08 -1.27
C VAL A 300 21.73 -5.62 -1.34
N GLN A 301 21.73 -5.06 -2.56
CA GLN A 301 21.30 -3.69 -2.84
C GLN A 301 19.90 -3.69 -3.44
N ALA A 302 19.10 -2.69 -3.09
CA ALA A 302 17.79 -2.47 -3.69
C ALA A 302 17.89 -1.51 -4.87
N PRO A 303 17.40 -1.88 -6.08
CA PRO A 303 17.22 -0.93 -7.16
C PRO A 303 16.26 0.18 -6.78
N GLU A 304 16.64 1.43 -7.06
CA GLU A 304 15.85 2.61 -6.68
C GLU A 304 14.44 2.60 -7.28
N SER A 305 14.30 2.09 -8.53
CA SER A 305 13.00 1.95 -9.17
C SER A 305 12.04 0.98 -8.46
N LEU A 306 12.58 -0.07 -7.84
CA LEU A 306 11.75 -0.98 -7.03
C LEU A 306 11.29 -0.31 -5.75
N VAL A 307 12.18 0.48 -5.12
CA VAL A 307 11.86 1.27 -3.92
C VAL A 307 10.76 2.29 -4.25
N HIS A 308 10.93 3.09 -5.30
CA HIS A 308 9.92 4.05 -5.76
C HIS A 308 8.59 3.39 -6.13
N ARG A 309 8.62 2.25 -6.82
CA ARG A 309 7.39 1.51 -7.15
C ARG A 309 6.64 1.06 -5.92
N LEU A 310 7.36 0.55 -4.92
CA LEU A 310 6.76 0.14 -3.65
C LEU A 310 6.14 1.33 -2.91
N MET A 311 6.86 2.45 -2.87
CA MET A 311 6.40 3.70 -2.25
C MET A 311 5.16 4.25 -2.95
N HIS A 312 5.16 4.25 -4.28
CA HIS A 312 3.99 4.68 -5.07
C HIS A 312 2.76 3.80 -4.79
N GLY A 313 2.95 2.48 -4.74
CA GLY A 313 1.89 1.55 -4.35
C GLY A 313 1.34 1.83 -2.94
N TYR A 314 2.20 2.15 -1.97
CA TYR A 314 1.76 2.55 -0.64
C TYR A 314 1.00 3.88 -0.66
N ALA A 315 1.48 4.88 -1.40
CA ALA A 315 0.80 6.16 -1.53
C ALA A 315 -0.63 6.01 -2.09
N GLU A 316 -0.82 5.11 -3.05
CA GLU A 316 -2.14 4.79 -3.61
C GLU A 316 -3.04 4.07 -2.58
N ILE A 317 -2.52 3.04 -1.89
CA ILE A 317 -3.28 2.26 -0.89
C ILE A 317 -3.76 3.16 0.27
N TYR A 318 -2.86 4.01 0.78
CA TYR A 318 -3.16 4.94 1.88
C TYR A 318 -3.82 6.24 1.42
N ARG A 319 -4.06 6.41 0.11
CA ARG A 319 -4.68 7.61 -0.50
C ARG A 319 -3.96 8.89 -0.10
N ILE A 320 -2.62 8.86 -0.12
CA ILE A 320 -1.80 10.03 0.19
C ILE A 320 -2.04 11.10 -0.88
N PRO A 321 -2.38 12.35 -0.49
CA PRO A 321 -2.55 13.45 -1.42
C PRO A 321 -1.29 13.69 -2.25
N PRO A 322 -1.40 14.03 -3.56
CA PRO A 322 -0.25 14.19 -4.45
C PRO A 322 0.82 15.20 -3.96
N ASP A 323 0.40 16.24 -3.27
CA ASP A 323 1.27 17.27 -2.67
C ASP A 323 2.06 16.76 -1.46
N GLN A 324 1.60 15.69 -0.80
CA GLN A 324 2.24 15.07 0.35
C GLN A 324 3.11 13.86 -0.02
N VAL A 325 3.00 13.33 -1.24
CA VAL A 325 3.79 12.16 -1.70
C VAL A 325 5.30 12.36 -1.52
N PRO A 326 5.92 13.51 -1.87
CA PRO A 326 7.36 13.69 -1.68
C PRO A 326 7.81 13.61 -0.22
N ALA A 327 7.02 14.15 0.72
CA ALA A 327 7.32 14.07 2.15
C ALA A 327 7.15 12.63 2.67
N PHE A 328 6.12 11.93 2.22
CA PHE A 328 5.88 10.52 2.52
C PHE A 328 7.04 9.65 2.01
N GLU A 329 7.48 9.84 0.77
CA GLU A 329 8.63 9.13 0.20
C GLU A 329 9.89 9.37 1.03
N GLN A 330 10.21 10.61 1.36
CA GLN A 330 11.37 10.94 2.18
C GLN A 330 11.33 10.26 3.56
N GLN A 331 10.16 10.22 4.19
CA GLN A 331 9.98 9.63 5.52
C GLN A 331 10.11 8.09 5.51
N PHE A 332 9.55 7.43 4.50
CA PHE A 332 9.43 5.97 4.46
C PHE A 332 10.43 5.28 3.54
N HIS A 333 11.28 6.02 2.80
CA HIS A 333 12.25 5.47 1.88
C HIS A 333 13.09 4.33 2.46
N ALA A 334 13.68 4.54 3.63
CA ALA A 334 14.52 3.52 4.29
C ALA A 334 13.73 2.25 4.69
N VAL A 335 12.43 2.38 4.96
CA VAL A 335 11.54 1.23 5.23
C VAL A 335 11.29 0.46 3.95
N ALA A 336 10.95 1.16 2.87
CA ALA A 336 10.72 0.58 1.55
C ALA A 336 11.97 -0.10 1.00
N GLU A 337 13.14 0.53 1.14
CA GLU A 337 14.42 -0.04 0.73
C GLU A 337 14.70 -1.38 1.45
N ARG A 338 14.51 -1.43 2.76
CA ARG A 338 14.64 -2.68 3.54
C ARG A 338 13.66 -3.74 3.07
N GLN A 339 12.41 -3.36 2.79
CA GLN A 339 11.41 -4.30 2.29
C GLN A 339 11.81 -4.88 0.93
N VAL A 340 12.24 -4.02 -0.01
CA VAL A 340 12.71 -4.46 -1.33
C VAL A 340 13.91 -5.42 -1.22
N LYS A 341 14.89 -5.11 -0.36
CA LYS A 341 16.03 -6.01 -0.12
C LYS A 341 15.60 -7.39 0.38
N ARG A 342 14.64 -7.42 1.30
CA ARG A 342 14.07 -8.67 1.85
C ARG A 342 13.32 -9.47 0.79
N ASP A 343 12.49 -8.80 -0.02
CA ASP A 343 11.75 -9.45 -1.11
C ASP A 343 12.71 -10.04 -2.15
N LEU A 344 13.76 -9.32 -2.52
CA LEU A 344 14.78 -9.80 -3.43
C LEU A 344 15.55 -11.00 -2.88
N VAL A 345 15.89 -10.99 -1.59
CA VAL A 345 16.55 -12.13 -0.93
C VAL A 345 15.64 -13.34 -0.87
N LEU A 346 14.37 -13.17 -0.52
CA LEU A 346 13.40 -14.26 -0.51
C LEU A 346 13.24 -14.90 -1.89
N ASP A 347 13.09 -14.08 -2.92
CA ASP A 347 12.97 -14.57 -4.29
C ASP A 347 14.22 -15.34 -4.74
N ALA A 348 15.41 -14.80 -4.44
CA ALA A 348 16.69 -15.46 -4.75
C ALA A 348 16.84 -16.79 -4.00
N LEU A 349 16.47 -16.82 -2.72
CA LEU A 349 16.50 -18.03 -1.88
C LEU A 349 15.55 -19.10 -2.44
N VAL A 350 14.32 -18.71 -2.77
CA VAL A 350 13.31 -19.61 -3.34
C VAL A 350 13.79 -20.20 -4.65
N GLU A 351 14.38 -19.39 -5.53
CA GLU A 351 14.90 -19.86 -6.82
C GLU A 351 16.11 -20.76 -6.64
N GLN A 352 17.09 -20.36 -5.82
CA GLN A 352 18.33 -21.09 -5.61
C GLN A 352 18.13 -22.44 -4.92
N GLN A 353 17.14 -22.53 -4.01
CA GLN A 353 16.86 -23.75 -3.23
C GLN A 353 15.66 -24.55 -3.76
N GLY A 354 15.00 -24.09 -4.82
CA GLY A 354 13.85 -24.80 -5.40
C GLY A 354 12.64 -24.88 -4.46
N LEU A 355 12.36 -23.81 -3.70
CA LEU A 355 11.36 -23.80 -2.63
C LEU A 355 9.97 -23.35 -3.07
N ARG A 356 9.70 -23.20 -4.36
CA ARG A 356 8.37 -22.81 -4.85
C ARG A 356 7.31 -23.79 -4.37
N ALA A 357 6.12 -23.27 -4.10
CA ALA A 357 4.98 -24.12 -3.78
C ALA A 357 4.65 -25.05 -4.95
N THR A 358 4.38 -26.30 -4.66
CA THR A 358 3.90 -27.28 -5.65
C THR A 358 2.37 -27.26 -5.69
N GLU A 359 1.78 -27.72 -6.81
CA GLU A 359 0.32 -27.86 -6.93
C GLU A 359 -0.26 -28.70 -5.79
N ALA A 360 0.41 -29.78 -5.41
CA ALA A 360 -0.03 -30.65 -4.32
C ALA A 360 -0.06 -29.92 -2.96
N GLU A 361 0.90 -29.03 -2.68
CA GLU A 361 0.93 -28.23 -1.45
C GLU A 361 -0.18 -27.16 -1.45
N ILE A 362 -0.46 -26.57 -2.62
CA ILE A 362 -1.56 -25.61 -2.79
C ILE A 362 -2.90 -26.32 -2.55
N ASP A 363 -3.11 -27.47 -3.19
CA ASP A 363 -4.34 -28.27 -3.02
C ASP A 363 -4.54 -28.72 -1.56
N ALA A 364 -3.47 -29.18 -0.91
CA ALA A 364 -3.52 -29.56 0.51
C ALA A 364 -3.89 -28.38 1.42
N ARG A 365 -3.32 -27.20 1.14
CA ARG A 365 -3.65 -25.98 1.90
C ARG A 365 -5.10 -25.55 1.69
N ILE A 366 -5.61 -25.63 0.46
CA ILE A 366 -7.01 -25.33 0.13
C ILE A 366 -7.94 -26.31 0.84
N ALA A 367 -7.62 -27.60 0.84
CA ALA A 367 -8.41 -28.61 1.54
C ALA A 367 -8.48 -28.33 3.06
N ALA A 368 -7.35 -28.02 3.70
CA ALA A 368 -7.30 -27.69 5.12
C ALA A 368 -8.09 -26.41 5.46
N LEU A 369 -8.00 -25.38 4.62
CA LEU A 369 -8.77 -24.14 4.79
C LEU A 369 -10.27 -24.34 4.57
N ALA A 370 -10.65 -25.21 3.65
CA ALA A 370 -12.05 -25.56 3.38
C ALA A 370 -12.66 -26.34 4.55
N GLU A 371 -11.93 -27.32 5.08
CA GLU A 371 -12.34 -28.09 6.27
C GLU A 371 -12.55 -27.17 7.48
N ALA A 372 -11.60 -26.26 7.75
CA ALA A 372 -11.70 -25.30 8.85
C ALA A 372 -12.91 -24.35 8.74
N ARG A 373 -13.42 -24.13 7.52
CA ARG A 373 -14.57 -23.27 7.24
C ARG A 373 -15.89 -24.01 7.02
N GLY A 374 -15.87 -25.32 7.05
CA GLY A 374 -17.02 -26.14 6.72
C GLY A 374 -17.48 -26.03 5.25
N ALA A 375 -16.56 -25.67 4.35
CA ALA A 375 -16.81 -25.49 2.92
C ALA A 375 -16.20 -26.63 2.09
N SER A 376 -16.58 -26.75 0.81
CA SER A 376 -15.90 -27.70 -0.09
C SER A 376 -14.60 -27.11 -0.65
N ALA A 377 -13.57 -27.95 -0.83
CA ALA A 377 -12.30 -27.52 -1.42
C ALA A 377 -12.48 -26.94 -2.83
N GLY A 378 -13.39 -27.49 -3.64
CA GLY A 378 -13.69 -27.02 -4.99
C GLY A 378 -14.33 -25.62 -5.02
N GLU A 379 -15.25 -25.34 -4.09
CA GLU A 379 -15.86 -24.01 -3.95
C GLU A 379 -14.83 -22.97 -3.50
N LEU A 380 -13.98 -23.33 -2.53
CA LEU A 380 -12.93 -22.45 -2.06
C LEU A 380 -11.90 -22.17 -3.16
N TYR A 381 -11.47 -23.19 -3.91
CA TYR A 381 -10.57 -23.03 -5.06
C TYR A 381 -11.16 -22.06 -6.09
N SER A 382 -12.41 -22.28 -6.49
CA SER A 382 -13.10 -21.43 -7.47
C SER A 382 -13.23 -19.98 -6.98
N SER A 383 -13.49 -19.79 -5.68
CA SER A 383 -13.56 -18.45 -5.07
C SER A 383 -12.21 -17.76 -5.07
N LEU A 384 -11.12 -18.46 -4.70
CA LEU A 384 -9.76 -17.92 -4.71
C LEU A 384 -9.32 -17.56 -6.14
N GLN A 385 -9.65 -18.42 -7.12
CA GLN A 385 -9.34 -18.16 -8.53
C GLN A 385 -10.09 -16.94 -9.06
N LYS A 386 -11.40 -16.85 -8.80
CA LYS A 386 -12.24 -15.71 -9.24
C LYS A 386 -11.81 -14.38 -8.65
N ASN A 387 -11.28 -14.38 -7.44
CA ASN A 387 -10.82 -13.20 -6.73
C ASN A 387 -9.31 -12.94 -6.92
N ASN A 388 -8.62 -13.66 -7.81
CA ASN A 388 -7.17 -13.57 -8.07
C ASN A 388 -6.30 -13.81 -6.83
N ARG A 389 -6.78 -14.60 -5.84
CA ARG A 389 -6.08 -14.86 -4.58
C ARG A 389 -5.28 -16.16 -4.54
N LEU A 390 -5.31 -16.96 -5.62
CA LEU A 390 -4.48 -18.18 -5.71
C LEU A 390 -2.99 -17.86 -5.69
N ALA A 391 -2.57 -16.79 -6.38
CA ALA A 391 -1.19 -16.34 -6.38
C ALA A 391 -0.70 -15.88 -5.01
N GLU A 392 -1.58 -15.28 -4.19
CA GLU A 392 -1.29 -14.91 -2.80
C GLU A 392 -1.08 -16.16 -1.94
N LEU A 393 -1.93 -17.18 -2.13
CA LEU A 393 -1.81 -18.45 -1.41
C LEU A 393 -0.52 -19.19 -1.78
N GLU A 394 -0.19 -19.28 -3.08
CA GLU A 394 1.05 -19.86 -3.58
C GLU A 394 2.27 -19.14 -2.99
N ARG A 395 2.24 -17.80 -3.02
CA ARG A 395 3.30 -16.97 -2.42
C ARG A 395 3.44 -17.23 -0.93
N GLY A 396 2.34 -17.29 -0.19
CA GLY A 396 2.36 -17.58 1.25
C GLY A 396 2.99 -18.92 1.58
N ILE A 397 2.64 -19.99 0.85
CA ILE A 397 3.24 -21.34 1.03
C ILE A 397 4.73 -21.29 0.69
N THR A 398 5.10 -20.61 -0.39
CA THR A 398 6.50 -20.47 -0.81
C THR A 398 7.33 -19.74 0.24
N GLU A 399 6.81 -18.65 0.80
CA GLU A 399 7.46 -17.91 1.88
C GLU A 399 7.59 -18.75 3.15
N GLU A 400 6.57 -19.51 3.54
CA GLU A 400 6.66 -20.45 4.67
C GLU A 400 7.80 -21.46 4.49
N LYS A 401 7.93 -22.06 3.30
CA LYS A 401 9.01 -23.00 2.97
C LYS A 401 10.39 -22.34 3.03
N ALA A 402 10.50 -21.10 2.55
CA ALA A 402 11.75 -20.34 2.63
C ALA A 402 12.15 -20.07 4.08
N PHE A 403 11.21 -19.70 4.94
CA PHE A 403 11.48 -19.50 6.36
C PHE A 403 11.79 -20.79 7.09
N GLU A 404 11.10 -21.89 6.81
CA GLU A 404 11.42 -23.21 7.37
C GLU A 404 12.85 -23.65 6.99
N PHE A 405 13.26 -23.38 5.75
CA PHE A 405 14.62 -23.64 5.31
C PHE A 405 15.62 -22.83 6.13
N LEU A 406 15.43 -21.51 6.25
CA LEU A 406 16.33 -20.62 7.00
C LEU A 406 16.39 -21.02 8.49
N LEU A 407 15.26 -21.37 9.10
CA LEU A 407 15.20 -21.80 10.50
C LEU A 407 15.97 -23.11 10.71
N LYS A 408 15.86 -24.08 9.80
CA LYS A 408 16.61 -25.35 9.86
C LYS A 408 18.12 -25.17 9.70
N GLN A 409 18.54 -24.12 9.00
CA GLN A 409 19.96 -23.79 8.74
C GLN A 409 20.55 -22.80 9.76
N SER A 410 19.77 -22.37 10.74
CA SER A 410 20.16 -21.35 11.73
C SER A 410 19.96 -21.85 13.16
N THR A 411 20.60 -21.19 14.11
CA THR A 411 20.42 -21.46 15.53
C THR A 411 19.47 -20.41 16.12
N VAL A 412 18.33 -20.86 16.64
CA VAL A 412 17.39 -20.01 17.37
C VAL A 412 17.59 -20.26 18.87
N GLU A 413 18.12 -19.28 19.57
CA GLU A 413 18.32 -19.32 21.01
C GLU A 413 17.10 -18.77 21.74
N LYS A 414 16.60 -19.49 22.74
CA LYS A 414 15.54 -18.97 23.60
C LYS A 414 16.14 -17.96 24.56
N ALA A 415 15.88 -16.69 24.35
CA ALA A 415 16.24 -15.66 25.32
C ALA A 415 15.22 -15.68 26.46
N SER A 416 15.73 -15.66 27.66
CA SER A 416 14.94 -15.63 28.92
C SER A 416 14.33 -14.26 29.13
#